data_cfa7e5f07b0103c9a640309287165adc
#
_entry.id   cfa7e5f07b0103c9a640309287165adc
#
_cell.length_a   1.000
_cell.length_b   1.000
_cell.length_c   1.000
_cell.angle_alpha   90.00
_cell.angle_beta   90.00
_cell.angle_gamma   90.00
#
_symmetry.space_group_name_H-M   'P 1'
#
loop_
_entity.id
_entity.type
_entity.pdbx_description
1 polymer ?
#
loop_
_entity_poly.entity_id
_entity_poly.type
_entity_poly.pdbx_seq_one_letter_code
_entity_poly.pdbx_strand_id
1 'polypeptide(L)'
;DWNRLNGKIGKRTETWTLDGEQLNDVTFFGGIEAGDPLVKERNKKHDPLPKFTSSTLLIEVPELLEGTYRTYKDLAAFQILSVEPGQFLGSEGVHFTYEYTDLDQLTRKGEARAAIIEGRLFMLTFDAPRLHYFDRTVGDFRALADTATLR
;
A
#
# COMPACT_ATOMS: atom_id res chain seq x y z
N ASP A 1 -0.84 -15.34 13.05
CA ASP A 1 -1.53 -14.17 13.60
C ASP A 1 -0.76 -12.89 13.33
N TRP A 2 -1.45 -11.90 12.80
CA TRP A 2 -0.86 -10.61 12.48
C TRP A 2 -0.71 -9.76 13.73
N ASN A 3 0.46 -9.16 13.92
CA ASN A 3 0.75 -8.27 15.04
C ASN A 3 0.73 -6.82 14.55
N ARG A 4 -0.02 -5.96 15.24
CA ARG A 4 -0.11 -4.56 14.92
C ARG A 4 1.12 -3.80 15.41
N LEU A 5 1.70 -2.97 14.54
CA LEU A 5 2.81 -2.10 14.93
C LEU A 5 2.30 -0.85 15.66
N ASN A 6 3.07 -0.38 16.63
CA ASN A 6 2.70 0.79 17.43
C ASN A 6 2.83 2.11 16.64
N GLY A 7 3.77 2.20 15.71
CA GLY A 7 3.96 3.39 14.91
C GLY A 7 3.04 3.44 13.72
N LYS A 8 2.63 4.65 13.32
CA LYS A 8 1.83 4.85 12.13
C LYS A 8 2.61 5.70 11.12
N ILE A 9 2.66 5.25 9.86
CA ILE A 9 3.31 6.00 8.78
C ILE A 9 2.43 7.13 8.24
N GLY A 10 1.17 7.14 8.58
CA GLY A 10 0.23 8.17 8.15
C GLY A 10 -0.93 8.32 9.11
N LYS A 11 -1.71 9.38 8.88
CA LYS A 11 -2.83 9.76 9.75
C LYS A 11 -3.92 8.69 9.80
N ARG A 12 -4.15 7.98 8.68
CA ARG A 12 -5.23 7.00 8.54
C ARG A 12 -4.69 5.64 8.15
N THR A 13 -3.54 5.26 8.72
CA THR A 13 -2.89 4.01 8.39
C THR A 13 -2.70 3.14 9.61
N GLU A 14 -2.71 1.82 9.40
CA GLU A 14 -2.31 0.83 10.38
C GLU A 14 -1.46 -0.21 9.69
N THR A 15 -0.43 -0.68 10.36
CA THR A 15 0.50 -1.68 9.80
C THR A 15 0.59 -2.87 10.74
N TRP A 16 0.56 -4.08 10.14
CA TRP A 16 0.71 -5.35 10.86
C TRP A 16 1.82 -6.18 10.23
N THR A 17 2.40 -7.05 11.01
CA THR A 17 3.43 -7.98 10.56
C THR A 17 3.23 -9.35 11.18
N LEU A 18 3.68 -10.41 10.49
CA LEU A 18 3.74 -11.78 11.03
C LEU A 18 5.10 -12.09 11.62
N ASP A 19 6.17 -11.73 10.91
CA ASP A 19 7.53 -12.12 11.23
C ASP A 19 8.46 -10.93 11.49
N GLY A 20 7.90 -9.73 11.61
CA GLY A 20 8.66 -8.50 11.74
C GLY A 20 8.52 -7.63 10.49
N GLU A 21 8.58 -6.32 10.67
CA GLU A 21 8.33 -5.34 9.61
C GLU A 21 9.25 -5.51 8.41
N GLN A 22 10.49 -5.94 8.64
CA GLN A 22 11.45 -6.12 7.54
C GLN A 22 11.16 -7.38 6.71
N LEU A 23 10.45 -8.36 7.27
CA LEU A 23 10.17 -9.61 6.61
C LEU A 23 8.80 -9.65 5.94
N ASN A 24 7.81 -9.00 6.54
CA ASN A 24 6.50 -8.85 5.91
C ASN A 24 5.72 -7.74 6.61
N ASP A 25 4.96 -6.99 5.83
CA ASP A 25 4.02 -6.06 6.43
C ASP A 25 2.75 -5.93 5.59
N VAL A 26 1.64 -5.70 6.28
CA VAL A 26 0.36 -5.34 5.70
C VAL A 26 0.02 -3.96 6.23
N THR A 27 -0.27 -3.03 5.33
CA THR A 27 -0.68 -1.68 5.70
C THR A 27 -2.09 -1.42 5.17
N PHE A 28 -2.95 -0.95 6.05
CA PHE A 28 -4.28 -0.51 5.69
C PHE A 28 -4.33 1.02 5.67
N PHE A 29 -4.76 1.56 4.52
CA PHE A 29 -5.03 2.99 4.35
C PHE A 29 -6.56 3.16 4.43
N GLY A 30 -7.03 3.71 5.54
CA GLY A 30 -8.45 3.69 5.91
C GLY A 30 -9.20 4.98 5.60
N GLY A 31 -9.52 5.23 4.33
CA GLY A 31 -10.33 6.38 3.94
C GLY A 31 -9.53 7.67 3.79
N ILE A 32 -8.51 7.66 2.93
CA ILE A 32 -7.74 8.86 2.61
C ILE A 32 -8.65 9.86 1.93
N GLU A 33 -8.71 11.07 2.47
CA GLU A 33 -9.57 12.13 1.94
C GLU A 33 -8.90 12.87 0.78
N ALA A 34 -9.72 13.44 -0.10
CA ALA A 34 -9.21 14.27 -1.19
C ALA A 34 -8.37 15.43 -0.62
N GLY A 35 -7.19 15.64 -1.19
CA GLY A 35 -6.24 16.65 -0.75
C GLY A 35 -5.18 16.11 0.21
N ASP A 36 -5.30 14.87 0.66
CA ASP A 36 -4.33 14.28 1.59
C ASP A 36 -3.37 13.33 0.89
N PRO A 37 -2.10 13.25 1.38
CA PRO A 37 -1.17 12.21 0.97
C PRO A 37 -1.50 10.89 1.65
N LEU A 38 -0.92 9.79 1.15
CA LEU A 38 -1.11 8.47 1.75
C LEU A 38 -0.46 8.37 3.12
N VAL A 39 0.69 9.00 3.30
CA VAL A 39 1.48 8.97 4.53
C VAL A 39 1.84 10.39 4.94
N LYS A 40 2.38 10.57 6.15
CA LYS A 40 2.78 11.89 6.62
C LYS A 40 3.95 12.44 5.80
N GLU A 41 3.83 13.68 5.36
CA GLU A 41 4.93 14.38 4.70
C GLU A 41 6.00 14.77 5.72
N ARG A 42 7.25 14.37 5.46
CA ARG A 42 8.38 14.70 6.32
C ARG A 42 8.92 16.09 6.02
N ASN A 43 8.91 16.47 4.75
CA ASN A 43 9.43 17.76 4.30
C ASN A 43 8.61 18.26 3.11
N LYS A 44 7.64 19.11 3.39
CA LYS A 44 6.71 19.61 2.38
C LYS A 44 7.36 20.46 1.30
N LYS A 45 8.51 21.07 1.59
CA LYS A 45 9.19 21.96 0.63
C LYS A 45 10.12 21.19 -0.29
N HIS A 46 10.85 20.21 0.23
CA HIS A 46 11.88 19.49 -0.52
C HIS A 46 11.41 18.15 -1.05
N ASP A 47 10.57 17.47 -0.29
CA ASP A 47 10.07 16.13 -0.63
C ASP A 47 8.56 16.07 -0.54
N PRO A 48 7.83 16.84 -1.36
CA PRO A 48 6.37 16.79 -1.33
C PRO A 48 5.88 15.42 -1.81
N LEU A 49 4.85 14.90 -1.13
CA LEU A 49 4.23 13.64 -1.52
C LEU A 49 3.08 13.90 -2.48
N PRO A 50 2.84 12.97 -3.42
CA PRO A 50 1.63 13.04 -4.23
C PRO A 50 0.40 12.90 -3.34
N LYS A 51 -0.68 13.53 -3.73
CA LYS A 51 -1.92 13.55 -2.95
C LYS A 51 -3.04 12.87 -3.68
N PHE A 52 -3.89 12.18 -2.93
CA PHE A 52 -5.15 11.72 -3.44
C PHE A 52 -6.06 12.94 -3.66
N THR A 53 -6.74 12.99 -4.80
CA THR A 53 -7.63 14.11 -5.12
C THR A 53 -9.00 13.59 -5.54
N SER A 54 -9.99 14.47 -5.58
CA SER A 54 -11.33 14.12 -6.03
C SER A 54 -11.38 13.71 -7.51
N SER A 55 -10.35 14.04 -8.28
CA SER A 55 -10.24 13.64 -9.69
C SER A 55 -9.35 12.42 -9.92
N THR A 56 -8.76 11.86 -8.86
CA THR A 56 -7.94 10.67 -8.98
C THR A 56 -8.81 9.49 -9.43
N LEU A 57 -8.39 8.84 -10.50
CA LEU A 57 -9.06 7.64 -11.01
C LEU A 57 -8.51 6.40 -10.32
N LEU A 58 -9.33 5.36 -10.23
CA LEU A 58 -8.94 4.10 -9.60
C LEU A 58 -7.69 3.50 -10.26
N ILE A 59 -7.57 3.60 -11.58
CA ILE A 59 -6.42 3.10 -12.33
C ILE A 59 -5.13 3.89 -12.05
N GLU A 60 -5.25 5.09 -11.47
CA GLU A 60 -4.11 5.92 -11.09
C GLU A 60 -3.58 5.62 -9.68
N VAL A 61 -4.29 4.81 -8.90
CA VAL A 61 -3.90 4.49 -7.53
C VAL A 61 -2.52 3.80 -7.47
N PRO A 62 -2.18 2.85 -8.37
CA PRO A 62 -0.82 2.29 -8.36
C PRO A 62 0.27 3.35 -8.51
N GLU A 63 0.07 4.35 -9.35
CA GLU A 63 1.03 5.45 -9.53
C GLU A 63 1.12 6.34 -8.30
N LEU A 64 0.01 6.54 -7.61
CA LEU A 64 -0.02 7.29 -6.35
C LEU A 64 0.82 6.58 -5.29
N LEU A 65 0.71 5.25 -5.19
CA LEU A 65 1.52 4.45 -4.28
C LEU A 65 3.00 4.52 -4.67
N GLU A 66 3.29 4.38 -5.96
CA GLU A 66 4.67 4.46 -6.46
C GLU A 66 5.32 5.79 -6.07
N GLY A 67 4.66 6.90 -6.39
CA GLY A 67 5.18 8.23 -6.07
C GLY A 67 5.38 8.45 -4.58
N THR A 68 4.46 7.93 -3.77
CA THR A 68 4.57 8.00 -2.32
C THR A 68 5.77 7.21 -1.82
N TYR A 69 5.92 5.97 -2.26
CA TYR A 69 7.00 5.10 -1.79
C TYR A 69 8.36 5.55 -2.27
N ARG A 70 8.48 6.05 -3.50
CA ARG A 70 9.75 6.58 -4.00
C ARG A 70 10.29 7.70 -3.13
N THR A 71 9.41 8.58 -2.68
CA THR A 71 9.80 9.71 -1.82
C THR A 71 9.95 9.27 -0.37
N TYR A 72 8.97 8.54 0.16
CA TYR A 72 8.93 8.19 1.58
C TYR A 72 9.99 7.18 1.98
N LYS A 73 10.30 6.23 1.11
CA LYS A 73 11.23 5.13 1.38
C LYS A 73 12.62 5.32 0.76
N ASP A 74 12.84 6.39 0.01
CA ASP A 74 14.10 6.63 -0.72
C ASP A 74 14.54 5.43 -1.53
N LEU A 75 13.69 5.00 -2.46
CA LEU A 75 13.92 3.78 -3.22
C LEU A 75 14.90 3.98 -4.37
N ALA A 76 15.70 2.94 -4.66
CA ALA A 76 16.51 2.89 -5.87
C ALA A 76 15.65 2.60 -7.10
N ALA A 77 14.60 1.79 -6.96
CA ALA A 77 13.71 1.42 -8.07
C ALA A 77 12.32 1.06 -7.57
N PHE A 78 11.32 1.30 -8.39
CA PHE A 78 9.94 0.85 -8.17
C PHE A 78 9.32 0.51 -9.51
N GLN A 79 8.65 -0.63 -9.57
CA GLN A 79 8.02 -1.09 -10.81
C GLN A 79 6.65 -1.68 -10.52
N ILE A 80 5.64 -1.22 -11.25
CA ILE A 80 4.30 -1.82 -11.21
C ILE A 80 4.30 -3.00 -12.18
N LEU A 81 3.97 -4.19 -11.68
CA LEU A 81 4.02 -5.43 -12.45
C LEU A 81 2.69 -5.76 -13.11
N SER A 82 1.58 -5.56 -12.40
CA SER A 82 0.25 -5.85 -12.93
C SER A 82 -0.79 -4.94 -12.31
N VAL A 83 -1.84 -4.65 -13.08
CA VAL A 83 -2.99 -3.89 -12.61
C VAL A 83 -4.23 -4.55 -13.20
N GLU A 84 -5.15 -4.99 -12.34
CA GLU A 84 -6.37 -5.68 -12.76
C GLU A 84 -7.58 -5.13 -11.99
N PRO A 85 -8.77 -5.08 -12.63
CA PRO A 85 -9.98 -4.76 -11.88
C PRO A 85 -10.31 -5.90 -10.92
N GLY A 86 -10.90 -5.57 -9.78
CA GLY A 86 -11.30 -6.57 -8.79
C GLY A 86 -12.06 -5.92 -7.65
N GLN A 87 -12.79 -6.73 -6.89
CA GLN A 87 -13.57 -6.24 -5.76
C GLN A 87 -12.67 -6.00 -4.54
N PHE A 88 -12.99 -4.95 -3.79
CA PHE A 88 -12.39 -4.70 -2.49
C PHE A 88 -13.40 -3.97 -1.61
N LEU A 89 -13.55 -4.43 -0.37
CA LEU A 89 -14.50 -3.87 0.61
C LEU A 89 -15.93 -3.83 0.08
N GLY A 90 -16.31 -4.83 -0.74
CA GLY A 90 -17.65 -4.90 -1.33
C GLY A 90 -17.90 -3.91 -2.46
N SER A 91 -16.86 -3.29 -3.01
CA SER A 91 -16.98 -2.28 -4.05
C SER A 91 -16.06 -2.63 -5.23
N GLU A 92 -16.35 -2.02 -6.39
CA GLU A 92 -15.41 -2.10 -7.50
C GLU A 92 -14.07 -1.48 -7.09
N GLY A 93 -13.00 -2.18 -7.39
CA GLY A 93 -11.69 -1.75 -7.03
C GLY A 93 -10.64 -2.17 -8.04
N VAL A 94 -9.40 -2.06 -7.63
CA VAL A 94 -8.25 -2.47 -8.43
C VAL A 94 -7.35 -3.34 -7.57
N HIS A 95 -6.82 -4.41 -8.20
CA HIS A 95 -5.79 -5.27 -7.61
C HIS A 95 -4.51 -5.05 -8.41
N PHE A 96 -3.40 -4.78 -7.73
CA PHE A 96 -2.15 -4.59 -8.45
C PHE A 96 -0.98 -5.17 -7.68
N THR A 97 0.08 -5.47 -8.42
CA THR A 97 1.32 -5.98 -7.86
C THR A 97 2.47 -5.09 -8.26
N TYR A 98 3.50 -5.07 -7.42
CA TYR A 98 4.65 -4.21 -7.63
C TYR A 98 5.90 -4.83 -7.04
N GLU A 99 7.05 -4.32 -7.45
CA GLU A 99 8.34 -4.63 -6.82
C GLU A 99 9.09 -3.33 -6.61
N TYR A 100 9.86 -3.26 -5.54
CA TYR A 100 10.76 -2.15 -5.35
C TYR A 100 12.06 -2.62 -4.71
N THR A 101 13.12 -1.84 -4.96
CA THR A 101 14.45 -2.12 -4.42
C THR A 101 14.84 -0.93 -3.56
N ASP A 102 15.21 -1.20 -2.31
CA ASP A 102 15.68 -0.17 -1.41
C ASP A 102 17.16 0.15 -1.66
N LEU A 103 17.72 1.08 -0.89
CA LEU A 103 19.11 1.48 -1.05
C LEU A 103 20.10 0.39 -0.64
N ASP A 104 19.65 -0.59 0.14
CA ASP A 104 20.45 -1.76 0.52
C ASP A 104 20.41 -2.86 -0.53
N GLN A 105 19.80 -2.60 -1.70
CA GLN A 105 19.68 -3.54 -2.81
C GLN A 105 18.78 -4.75 -2.51
N LEU A 106 17.94 -4.66 -1.50
CA LEU A 106 16.96 -5.70 -1.21
C LEU A 106 15.70 -5.43 -2.04
N THR A 107 15.26 -6.45 -2.76
CA THR A 107 14.04 -6.36 -3.56
C THR A 107 12.86 -6.92 -2.76
N ARG A 108 11.82 -6.10 -2.65
CA ARG A 108 10.55 -6.47 -2.04
C ARG A 108 9.50 -6.57 -3.12
N LYS A 109 8.61 -7.53 -2.97
CA LYS A 109 7.45 -7.69 -3.83
C LYS A 109 6.21 -7.33 -3.04
N GLY A 110 5.28 -6.64 -3.69
CA GLY A 110 4.05 -6.21 -3.04
C GLY A 110 2.81 -6.57 -3.84
N GLU A 111 1.71 -6.64 -3.13
CA GLU A 111 0.39 -6.81 -3.71
C GLU A 111 -0.56 -5.88 -2.96
N ALA A 112 -1.45 -5.24 -3.71
CA ALA A 112 -2.37 -4.27 -3.14
C ALA A 112 -3.75 -4.41 -3.72
N ARG A 113 -4.74 -4.05 -2.91
CA ARG A 113 -6.13 -3.91 -3.33
C ARG A 113 -6.64 -2.57 -2.86
N ALA A 114 -7.34 -1.86 -3.74
CA ALA A 114 -7.82 -0.52 -3.45
C ALA A 114 -9.21 -0.29 -4.02
N ALA A 115 -9.94 0.61 -3.39
CA ALA A 115 -11.25 1.07 -3.87
C ALA A 115 -11.45 2.53 -3.46
N ILE A 116 -12.19 3.27 -4.26
CA ILE A 116 -12.60 4.62 -3.94
C ILE A 116 -14.09 4.55 -3.59
N ILE A 117 -14.40 4.82 -2.33
CA ILE A 117 -15.76 4.69 -1.79
C ILE A 117 -16.16 6.02 -1.16
N GLU A 118 -17.24 6.60 -1.66
CA GLU A 118 -17.75 7.91 -1.20
C GLU A 118 -16.67 8.99 -1.22
N GLY A 119 -15.85 8.99 -2.28
CA GLY A 119 -14.81 9.99 -2.47
C GLY A 119 -13.57 9.81 -1.62
N ARG A 120 -13.43 8.68 -0.92
CA ARG A 120 -12.27 8.37 -0.10
C ARG A 120 -11.56 7.13 -0.61
N LEU A 121 -10.24 7.12 -0.51
CA LEU A 121 -9.43 6.00 -0.94
C LEU A 121 -9.21 5.03 0.23
N PHE A 122 -9.56 3.77 -0.01
CA PHE A 122 -9.26 2.66 0.89
C PHE A 122 -8.31 1.72 0.17
N MET A 123 -7.24 1.31 0.84
CA MET A 123 -6.24 0.44 0.24
C MET A 123 -5.63 -0.48 1.28
N LEU A 124 -5.40 -1.73 0.89
CA LEU A 124 -4.68 -2.70 1.69
C LEU A 124 -3.47 -3.16 0.89
N THR A 125 -2.28 -3.01 1.45
CA THR A 125 -1.04 -3.41 0.80
C THR A 125 -0.34 -4.48 1.61
N PHE A 126 0.35 -5.37 0.92
CA PHE A 126 1.23 -6.36 1.52
C PHE A 126 2.54 -6.34 0.78
N ASP A 127 3.65 -6.28 1.50
CA ASP A 127 4.95 -6.50 0.87
C ASP A 127 5.89 -7.28 1.78
N ALA A 128 6.83 -7.97 1.13
CA ALA A 128 7.82 -8.80 1.78
C ALA A 128 9.02 -8.96 0.85
N PRO A 129 10.20 -9.30 1.38
CA PRO A 129 11.34 -9.67 0.52
C PRO A 129 10.89 -10.70 -0.50
N ARG A 130 11.29 -10.49 -1.77
CA ARG A 130 10.85 -11.31 -2.88
C ARG A 130 11.22 -12.79 -2.71
N LEU A 131 12.43 -13.05 -2.22
CA LEU A 131 12.91 -14.42 -2.01
C LEU A 131 12.47 -14.93 -0.63
N HIS A 132 11.82 -16.10 -0.61
CA HIS A 132 11.41 -16.84 0.57
C HIS A 132 10.22 -16.30 1.36
N TYR A 133 9.98 -15.00 1.36
CA TYR A 133 8.98 -14.40 2.24
C TYR A 133 7.68 -14.04 1.55
N PHE A 134 7.73 -13.53 0.31
CA PHE A 134 6.52 -13.13 -0.37
C PHE A 134 5.58 -14.31 -0.62
N ASP A 135 6.06 -15.33 -1.30
CA ASP A 135 5.21 -16.48 -1.67
C ASP A 135 4.71 -17.23 -0.44
N ARG A 136 5.47 -17.22 0.63
CA ARG A 136 5.12 -17.88 1.87
C ARG A 136 3.92 -17.23 2.58
N THR A 137 3.76 -15.91 2.48
CA THR A 137 2.76 -15.15 3.22
C THR A 137 1.65 -14.53 2.38
N VAL A 138 1.80 -14.46 1.07
CA VAL A 138 0.83 -13.77 0.20
C VAL A 138 -0.58 -14.38 0.31
N GLY A 139 -0.68 -15.69 0.55
CA GLY A 139 -1.97 -16.36 0.73
C GLY A 139 -2.74 -15.82 1.92
N ASP A 140 -2.04 -15.55 3.03
CA ASP A 140 -2.65 -14.98 4.23
C ASP A 140 -3.15 -13.56 3.97
N PHE A 141 -2.38 -12.77 3.23
CA PHE A 141 -2.82 -11.44 2.82
C PHE A 141 -4.09 -11.50 1.96
N ARG A 142 -4.12 -12.40 0.98
CA ARG A 142 -5.28 -12.53 0.09
C ARG A 142 -6.53 -12.94 0.85
N ALA A 143 -6.40 -13.85 1.81
CA ALA A 143 -7.51 -14.25 2.67
C ALA A 143 -8.02 -13.06 3.49
N LEU A 144 -7.11 -12.28 4.07
CA LEU A 144 -7.47 -11.08 4.81
C LEU A 144 -8.20 -10.06 3.92
N ALA A 145 -7.67 -9.80 2.74
CA ALA A 145 -8.24 -8.83 1.81
C ALA A 145 -9.62 -9.26 1.29
N ASP A 146 -9.80 -10.56 1.02
CA ASP A 146 -11.06 -11.10 0.52
C ASP A 146 -12.17 -11.01 1.56
N THR A 147 -11.84 -11.04 2.84
CA THR A 147 -12.83 -10.98 3.92
C THR A 147 -13.01 -9.58 4.51
N ALA A 148 -12.22 -8.61 4.07
CA ALA A 148 -12.30 -7.25 4.59
C ALA A 148 -13.63 -6.59 4.20
N THR A 149 -14.25 -5.91 5.17
CA THR A 149 -15.50 -5.17 4.95
C THR A 149 -15.45 -3.84 5.70
N LEU A 150 -16.17 -2.85 5.17
CA LEU A 150 -16.40 -1.59 5.88
C LEU A 150 -17.55 -1.75 6.85
N ARG A 151 -17.41 -1.14 8.00
CA ARG A 151 -18.48 -1.09 9.01
C ARG A 151 -18.92 0.34 9.24
#